data_7e36c610f78183d1e6625c242aa895ce
#
_entry.id   7e36c610f78183d1e6625c242aa895ce
#
_cell.length_a   1.000
_cell.length_b   1.000
_cell.length_c   1.000
_cell.angle_alpha   90.00
_cell.angle_beta   90.00
_cell.angle_gamma   90.00
#
_symmetry.space_group_name_H-M   'P 1'
#
loop_
_entity.id
_entity.type
_entity.pdbx_description
1 polymer ?
#
loop_
_entity_poly.entity_id
_entity_poly.type
_entity_poly.pdbx_seq_one_letter_code
_entity_poly.pdbx_strand_id
1 'polypeptide(L)'
;CQVWAHANGEGKIPGLTRMLGANEIIDLEDDVQIKVLDTPGHTFAHLCFLLSEGGIAQAVFTGDTLFNAGVGNCGNGGDAAVLYRTISEQFYTLDNSVVVYPGHEYLENNLRFTLSLEPENIDAQDWLAKAIQADPVTAPLNTTVGDERKFNTFFRLGNKTIRNAVDCHDSADKDVFVALRSRRDNW
;
A
#
# COMPACT_ATOMS: atom_id res chain seq x y z
N CYS A 1 -5.38 -22.43 17.13
CA CYS A 1 -5.01 -21.67 15.91
C CYS A 1 -3.53 -21.35 15.98
N GLN A 2 -2.82 -21.47 14.86
CA GLN A 2 -1.42 -21.02 14.76
C GLN A 2 -1.38 -19.54 14.44
N VAL A 3 -0.44 -18.81 15.05
CA VAL A 3 -0.21 -17.39 14.80
C VAL A 3 1.17 -17.25 14.13
N TRP A 4 1.17 -16.68 12.92
CA TRP A 4 2.37 -16.49 12.13
C TRP A 4 2.61 -14.99 11.90
N ALA A 5 3.84 -14.53 12.11
CA ALA A 5 4.18 -13.12 11.91
C ALA A 5 5.67 -12.94 11.62
N HIS A 6 6.07 -11.70 11.36
CA HIS A 6 7.47 -11.33 11.17
C HIS A 6 8.33 -11.66 12.40
N ALA A 7 9.60 -12.04 12.19
CA ALA A 7 10.54 -12.38 13.28
C ALA A 7 10.70 -11.24 14.30
N ASN A 8 10.67 -9.97 13.88
CA ASN A 8 10.72 -8.81 14.77
C ASN A 8 9.51 -8.66 15.70
N GLY A 9 8.48 -9.50 15.51
CA GLY A 9 7.31 -9.64 16.39
C GLY A 9 7.52 -10.59 17.57
N GLU A 10 8.67 -11.29 17.62
CA GLU A 10 8.99 -12.21 18.71
C GLU A 10 8.96 -11.49 20.06
N GLY A 11 8.30 -12.09 21.04
CA GLY A 11 8.09 -11.49 22.38
C GLY A 11 7.09 -10.33 22.44
N LYS A 12 6.57 -9.84 21.28
CA LYS A 12 5.60 -8.75 21.22
C LYS A 12 4.21 -9.22 20.80
N ILE A 13 4.14 -10.28 19.98
CA ILE A 13 2.87 -10.84 19.48
C ILE A 13 2.49 -12.05 20.34
N PRO A 14 1.39 -11.96 21.13
CA PRO A 14 0.94 -13.08 21.96
C PRO A 14 0.60 -14.30 21.10
N GLY A 15 1.12 -15.46 21.51
CA GLY A 15 0.79 -16.72 20.84
C GLY A 15 1.47 -16.94 19.51
N LEU A 16 2.50 -16.16 19.15
CA LEU A 16 3.31 -16.37 17.95
C LEU A 16 3.90 -17.78 17.95
N THR A 17 3.54 -18.58 16.92
CA THR A 17 3.97 -19.99 16.79
C THR A 17 4.96 -20.21 15.67
N ARG A 18 5.01 -19.28 14.68
CA ARG A 18 5.93 -19.36 13.54
C ARG A 18 6.34 -17.96 13.10
N MET A 19 7.63 -17.78 12.92
CA MET A 19 8.20 -16.59 12.29
C MET A 19 8.26 -16.79 10.78
N LEU A 20 7.80 -15.79 10.03
CA LEU A 20 7.86 -15.77 8.56
C LEU A 20 9.01 -14.89 8.10
N GLY A 21 9.68 -15.31 7.03
CA GLY A 21 10.77 -14.60 6.39
C GLY A 21 10.37 -14.02 5.02
N ALA A 22 11.19 -13.06 4.55
CA ALA A 22 11.03 -12.49 3.22
C ALA A 22 11.14 -13.57 2.13
N ASN A 23 10.25 -13.50 1.14
CA ASN A 23 10.14 -14.43 0.02
C ASN A 23 9.78 -15.87 0.38
N GLU A 24 9.41 -16.17 1.61
CA GLU A 24 8.87 -17.45 1.99
C GLU A 24 7.59 -17.74 1.20
N ILE A 25 7.45 -18.99 0.73
CA ILE A 25 6.27 -19.45 0.02
C ILE A 25 5.45 -20.35 0.94
N ILE A 26 4.18 -20.07 1.05
CA ILE A 26 3.20 -20.88 1.75
C ILE A 26 2.31 -21.51 0.68
N ASP A 27 2.46 -22.82 0.47
CA ASP A 27 1.63 -23.56 -0.45
C ASP A 27 0.25 -23.79 0.19
N LEU A 28 -0.79 -23.47 -0.55
CA LEU A 28 -2.17 -23.82 -0.27
C LEU A 28 -2.60 -24.95 -1.21
N GLU A 29 -3.89 -25.24 -1.27
CA GLU A 29 -4.42 -26.25 -2.19
C GLU A 29 -4.54 -25.70 -3.63
N ASP A 30 -4.58 -26.61 -4.63
CA ASP A 30 -4.92 -26.32 -6.03
C ASP A 30 -4.05 -25.25 -6.74
N ASP A 31 -2.72 -25.39 -6.65
CA ASP A 31 -1.75 -24.45 -7.25
C ASP A 31 -1.85 -22.99 -6.74
N VAL A 32 -2.49 -22.78 -5.60
CA VAL A 32 -2.56 -21.48 -4.92
C VAL A 32 -1.41 -21.34 -3.95
N GLN A 33 -0.68 -20.24 -4.05
CA GLN A 33 0.47 -19.92 -3.21
C GLN A 33 0.35 -18.52 -2.61
N ILE A 34 0.89 -18.36 -1.40
CA ILE A 34 1.10 -17.06 -0.79
C ILE A 34 2.59 -16.82 -0.65
N LYS A 35 3.09 -15.77 -1.30
CA LYS A 35 4.45 -15.29 -1.10
C LYS A 35 4.47 -14.22 -0.02
N VAL A 36 5.33 -14.41 0.98
CA VAL A 36 5.58 -13.43 2.05
C VAL A 36 6.46 -12.31 1.53
N LEU A 37 5.98 -11.08 1.62
CA LEU A 37 6.72 -9.85 1.32
C LEU A 37 7.12 -9.20 2.65
N ASP A 38 8.42 -9.01 2.87
CA ASP A 38 8.91 -8.19 3.98
C ASP A 38 8.76 -6.71 3.60
N THR A 39 7.90 -6.00 4.33
CA THR A 39 7.43 -4.66 3.97
C THR A 39 7.65 -3.65 5.10
N PRO A 40 8.90 -3.41 5.51
CA PRO A 40 9.18 -2.41 6.54
C PRO A 40 8.84 -1.00 6.07
N GLY A 41 8.50 -0.12 7.02
CA GLY A 41 8.26 1.29 6.75
C GLY A 41 7.13 1.88 7.56
N HIS A 42 5.91 1.33 7.50
CA HIS A 42 4.86 1.64 8.46
C HIS A 42 5.27 1.20 9.88
N THR A 43 5.71 -0.04 9.99
CA THR A 43 6.49 -0.58 11.13
C THR A 43 7.65 -1.41 10.59
N PHE A 44 8.63 -1.76 11.45
CA PHE A 44 9.76 -2.64 11.06
C PHE A 44 9.47 -4.14 11.22
N ALA A 45 8.23 -4.52 11.51
CA ALA A 45 7.77 -5.90 11.62
C ALA A 45 6.57 -6.19 10.71
N HIS A 46 6.39 -5.38 9.65
CA HIS A 46 5.24 -5.50 8.77
C HIS A 46 5.50 -6.51 7.65
N LEU A 47 4.52 -7.36 7.39
CA LEU A 47 4.50 -8.29 6.25
C LEU A 47 3.28 -8.02 5.38
N CYS A 48 3.44 -8.14 4.07
CA CYS A 48 2.36 -8.27 3.12
C CYS A 48 2.37 -9.67 2.50
N PHE A 49 1.25 -10.07 1.90
CA PHE A 49 1.07 -11.41 1.37
C PHE A 49 0.56 -11.35 -0.07
N LEU A 50 1.37 -11.82 -1.01
CA LEU A 50 1.02 -11.89 -2.42
C LEU A 50 0.43 -13.26 -2.75
N LEU A 51 -0.86 -13.30 -3.09
CA LEU A 51 -1.57 -14.49 -3.54
C LEU A 51 -1.35 -14.71 -5.02
N SER A 52 -0.98 -15.92 -5.39
CA SER A 52 -0.84 -16.36 -6.78
C SER A 52 -1.59 -17.66 -7.00
N GLU A 53 -2.15 -17.83 -8.20
CA GLU A 53 -2.77 -19.05 -8.68
C GLU A 53 -2.15 -19.42 -10.02
N GLY A 54 -1.69 -20.68 -10.17
CA GLY A 54 -0.98 -21.12 -11.37
C GLY A 54 0.28 -20.28 -11.69
N GLY A 55 0.93 -19.71 -10.68
CA GLY A 55 2.10 -18.83 -10.83
C GLY A 55 1.77 -17.37 -11.24
N ILE A 56 0.50 -17.01 -11.39
CA ILE A 56 0.03 -15.67 -11.76
C ILE A 56 -0.46 -14.95 -10.50
N ALA A 57 0.11 -13.79 -10.20
CA ALA A 57 -0.31 -12.96 -9.07
C ALA A 57 -1.75 -12.45 -9.28
N GLN A 58 -2.62 -12.68 -8.30
CA GLN A 58 -4.04 -12.31 -8.32
C GLN A 58 -4.34 -11.16 -7.37
N ALA A 59 -3.78 -11.22 -6.16
CA ALA A 59 -4.11 -10.29 -5.10
C ALA A 59 -2.92 -10.06 -4.15
N VAL A 60 -2.90 -8.92 -3.48
CA VAL A 60 -1.95 -8.63 -2.43
C VAL A 60 -2.66 -8.10 -1.19
N PHE A 61 -2.43 -8.76 -0.05
CA PHE A 61 -2.91 -8.32 1.27
C PHE A 61 -1.84 -7.43 1.87
N THR A 62 -2.12 -6.14 2.00
CA THR A 62 -1.12 -5.11 2.23
C THR A 62 -1.12 -4.55 3.66
N GLY A 63 -2.09 -4.94 4.49
CA GLY A 63 -2.20 -4.38 5.85
C GLY A 63 -2.09 -2.86 5.82
N ASP A 64 -1.19 -2.32 6.63
CA ASP A 64 -1.00 -0.87 6.76
C ASP A 64 0.21 -0.34 5.95
N THR A 65 0.76 -1.12 5.02
CA THR A 65 1.82 -0.66 4.10
C THR A 65 1.25 0.14 2.93
N LEU A 66 0.28 -0.44 2.21
CA LEU A 66 -0.39 0.18 1.07
C LEU A 66 -1.90 0.17 1.33
N PHE A 67 -2.54 1.32 1.22
CA PHE A 67 -3.99 1.48 1.21
C PHE A 67 -4.49 1.79 -0.20
N ASN A 68 -5.76 1.58 -0.44
CA ASN A 68 -6.38 2.06 -1.67
C ASN A 68 -6.23 3.59 -1.75
N ALA A 69 -5.62 4.07 -2.83
CA ALA A 69 -5.25 5.47 -3.11
C ALA A 69 -4.26 6.10 -2.11
N GLY A 70 -3.53 5.32 -1.32
CA GLY A 70 -2.62 5.87 -0.32
C GLY A 70 -1.61 4.86 0.23
N VAL A 71 -0.79 5.29 1.19
CA VAL A 71 0.14 4.43 1.93
C VAL A 71 0.05 4.69 3.43
N GLY A 72 0.55 3.76 4.24
CA GLY A 72 0.57 3.87 5.68
C GLY A 72 1.34 5.07 6.21
N ASN A 73 0.99 5.53 7.42
CA ASN A 73 1.81 6.49 8.16
C ASN A 73 3.03 5.79 8.78
N CYS A 74 3.97 6.58 9.29
CA CYS A 74 5.18 6.07 9.94
C CYS A 74 5.29 6.50 11.42
N GLY A 75 4.21 7.01 12.00
CA GLY A 75 4.18 7.57 13.36
C GLY A 75 4.38 6.55 14.48
N ASN A 76 4.19 5.26 14.20
CA ASN A 76 4.32 4.18 15.18
C ASN A 76 5.71 3.51 15.16
N GLY A 77 6.76 4.31 15.00
CA GLY A 77 8.14 3.83 14.96
C GLY A 77 8.60 3.34 13.60
N GLY A 78 7.91 3.72 12.53
CA GLY A 78 8.30 3.47 11.14
C GLY A 78 9.22 4.55 10.58
N ASP A 79 9.45 4.48 9.26
CA ASP A 79 10.31 5.42 8.53
C ASP A 79 9.81 5.60 7.09
N ALA A 80 9.58 6.85 6.66
CA ALA A 80 9.00 7.15 5.36
C ALA A 80 9.97 6.85 4.18
N ALA A 81 11.27 6.96 4.38
CA ALA A 81 12.24 6.61 3.34
C ALA A 81 12.37 5.09 3.17
N VAL A 82 12.21 4.34 4.27
CA VAL A 82 12.13 2.87 4.23
C VAL A 82 10.82 2.44 3.57
N LEU A 83 9.69 3.10 3.89
CA LEU A 83 8.40 2.83 3.25
C LEU A 83 8.46 3.09 1.74
N TYR A 84 9.11 4.20 1.30
CA TYR A 84 9.35 4.45 -0.12
C TYR A 84 10.07 3.28 -0.79
N ARG A 85 11.14 2.77 -0.20
CA ARG A 85 11.88 1.62 -0.75
C ARG A 85 10.98 0.39 -0.85
N THR A 86 10.24 0.10 0.20
CA THR A 86 9.25 -1.00 0.21
C THR A 86 8.24 -0.86 -0.92
N ILE A 87 7.61 0.31 -1.08
CA ILE A 87 6.62 0.55 -2.13
C ILE A 87 7.25 0.42 -3.52
N SER A 88 8.43 1.01 -3.73
CA SER A 88 9.10 0.99 -5.03
C SER A 88 9.60 -0.40 -5.44
N GLU A 89 10.15 -1.17 -4.51
CA GLU A 89 10.73 -2.48 -4.80
C GLU A 89 9.68 -3.60 -4.84
N GLN A 90 8.62 -3.54 -4.01
CA GLN A 90 7.65 -4.62 -3.86
C GLN A 90 6.37 -4.39 -4.67
N PHE A 91 5.88 -3.15 -4.77
CA PHE A 91 4.55 -2.89 -5.35
C PHE A 91 4.59 -2.25 -6.74
N TYR A 92 5.58 -1.41 -7.06
CA TYR A 92 5.68 -0.83 -8.42
C TYR A 92 5.95 -1.89 -9.50
N THR A 93 6.44 -3.05 -9.13
CA THR A 93 6.76 -4.14 -10.05
C THR A 93 5.60 -5.13 -10.28
N LEU A 94 4.53 -5.04 -9.49
CA LEU A 94 3.37 -5.92 -9.62
C LEU A 94 2.59 -5.63 -10.91
N ASP A 95 1.91 -6.66 -11.43
CA ASP A 95 1.04 -6.51 -12.60
C ASP A 95 -0.16 -5.60 -12.28
N ASN A 96 -0.65 -4.90 -13.30
CA ASN A 96 -1.80 -3.99 -13.18
C ASN A 96 -3.08 -4.66 -12.70
N SER A 97 -3.25 -5.96 -12.95
CA SER A 97 -4.45 -6.72 -12.59
C SER A 97 -4.50 -7.13 -11.13
N VAL A 98 -3.37 -7.06 -10.39
CA VAL A 98 -3.30 -7.48 -8.99
C VAL A 98 -4.21 -6.62 -8.13
N VAL A 99 -5.17 -7.26 -7.43
CA VAL A 99 -6.10 -6.57 -6.53
C VAL A 99 -5.43 -6.26 -5.20
N VAL A 100 -5.64 -5.05 -4.68
CA VAL A 100 -5.08 -4.58 -3.41
C VAL A 100 -6.11 -4.72 -2.28
N TYR A 101 -5.77 -5.49 -1.25
CA TYR A 101 -6.58 -5.67 -0.04
C TYR A 101 -5.86 -5.06 1.17
N PRO A 102 -6.20 -3.82 1.55
CA PRO A 102 -5.58 -3.12 2.68
C PRO A 102 -6.14 -3.56 4.04
N GLY A 103 -5.45 -3.19 5.12
CA GLY A 103 -5.88 -3.43 6.50
C GLY A 103 -7.04 -2.53 6.96
N HIS A 104 -7.20 -1.37 6.34
CA HIS A 104 -8.23 -0.39 6.65
C HIS A 104 -8.87 0.17 5.38
N GLU A 105 -10.13 0.57 5.51
CA GLU A 105 -10.84 1.29 4.46
C GLU A 105 -10.59 2.80 4.61
N TYR A 106 -9.78 3.37 3.73
CA TYR A 106 -9.44 4.80 3.67
C TYR A 106 -9.58 5.40 2.27
N LEU A 107 -10.20 4.67 1.32
CA LEU A 107 -10.27 5.04 -0.09
C LEU A 107 -10.82 6.46 -0.30
N GLU A 108 -11.98 6.76 0.28
CA GLU A 108 -12.59 8.09 0.13
C GLU A 108 -11.66 9.20 0.62
N ASN A 109 -11.11 9.05 1.83
CA ASN A 109 -10.24 10.06 2.42
C ASN A 109 -8.92 10.22 1.64
N ASN A 110 -8.35 9.12 1.14
CA ASN A 110 -7.15 9.14 0.34
C ASN A 110 -7.37 9.80 -1.03
N LEU A 111 -8.51 9.53 -1.69
CA LEU A 111 -8.88 10.19 -2.95
C LEU A 111 -9.11 11.69 -2.77
N ARG A 112 -9.70 12.12 -1.64
CA ARG A 112 -9.81 13.54 -1.30
C ARG A 112 -8.44 14.19 -1.12
N PHE A 113 -7.48 13.49 -0.51
CA PHE A 113 -6.10 13.95 -0.43
C PHE A 113 -5.47 14.07 -1.83
N THR A 114 -5.61 13.05 -2.69
CA THR A 114 -5.15 13.10 -4.07
C THR A 114 -5.69 14.34 -4.79
N LEU A 115 -7.00 14.58 -4.72
CA LEU A 115 -7.65 15.72 -5.37
C LEU A 115 -7.26 17.08 -4.76
N SER A 116 -6.80 17.13 -3.53
CA SER A 116 -6.24 18.35 -2.95
C SER A 116 -4.91 18.76 -3.59
N LEU A 117 -4.20 17.81 -4.19
CA LEU A 117 -2.93 18.02 -4.91
C LEU A 117 -3.14 18.08 -6.42
N GLU A 118 -4.00 17.25 -6.96
CA GLU A 118 -4.30 17.08 -8.38
C GLU A 118 -5.81 17.19 -8.64
N PRO A 119 -6.40 18.40 -8.55
CA PRO A 119 -7.85 18.58 -8.70
C PRO A 119 -8.39 18.13 -10.06
N GLU A 120 -7.54 18.12 -11.10
CA GLU A 120 -7.89 17.72 -12.47
C GLU A 120 -7.71 16.20 -12.73
N ASN A 121 -7.41 15.38 -11.71
CA ASN A 121 -7.27 13.94 -11.89
C ASN A 121 -8.64 13.27 -12.02
N ILE A 122 -9.04 12.99 -13.26
CA ILE A 122 -10.35 12.44 -13.60
C ILE A 122 -10.55 11.06 -12.99
N ASP A 123 -9.52 10.18 -13.03
CA ASP A 123 -9.60 8.85 -12.42
C ASP A 123 -9.89 8.95 -10.91
N ALA A 124 -9.24 9.89 -10.21
CA ALA A 124 -9.50 10.12 -8.78
C ALA A 124 -10.91 10.67 -8.52
N GLN A 125 -11.42 11.55 -9.39
CA GLN A 125 -12.80 12.07 -9.30
C GLN A 125 -13.82 10.95 -9.47
N ASP A 126 -13.64 10.10 -10.49
CA ASP A 126 -14.55 8.99 -10.78
C ASP A 126 -14.56 7.95 -9.65
N TRP A 127 -13.37 7.63 -9.11
CA TRP A 127 -13.27 6.72 -7.97
C TRP A 127 -13.84 7.32 -6.68
N LEU A 128 -13.66 8.62 -6.44
CA LEU A 128 -14.29 9.30 -5.29
C LEU A 128 -15.81 9.26 -5.38
N ALA A 129 -16.37 9.48 -6.57
CA ALA A 129 -17.82 9.40 -6.77
C ALA A 129 -18.38 7.99 -6.46
N LYS A 130 -17.62 6.93 -6.78
CA LYS A 130 -17.96 5.54 -6.40
C LYS A 130 -17.80 5.30 -4.90
N ALA A 131 -16.70 5.77 -4.30
CA ALA A 131 -16.40 5.56 -2.89
C ALA A 131 -17.44 6.19 -1.96
N ILE A 132 -17.96 7.38 -2.30
CA ILE A 132 -19.03 8.07 -1.55
C ILE A 132 -20.34 7.26 -1.57
N GLN A 133 -20.60 6.48 -2.62
CA GLN A 133 -21.84 5.70 -2.77
C GLN A 133 -21.73 4.28 -2.22
N ALA A 134 -20.50 3.78 -2.03
CA ALA A 134 -20.26 2.42 -1.56
C ALA A 134 -20.53 2.31 -0.05
N ASP A 135 -21.08 1.17 0.35
CA ASP A 135 -21.09 0.79 1.77
C ASP A 135 -19.80 0.00 2.06
N PRO A 136 -18.89 0.55 2.87
CA PRO A 136 -17.61 -0.09 3.13
C PRO A 136 -17.72 -1.42 3.88
N VAL A 137 -18.88 -1.72 4.47
CA VAL A 137 -19.10 -2.96 5.23
C VAL A 137 -19.68 -4.08 4.35
N THR A 138 -20.67 -3.73 3.51
CA THR A 138 -21.42 -4.73 2.72
C THR A 138 -20.94 -4.84 1.28
N ALA A 139 -20.29 -3.79 0.76
CA ALA A 139 -19.78 -3.72 -0.62
C ALA A 139 -18.47 -2.92 -0.69
N PRO A 140 -17.39 -3.37 -0.02
CA PRO A 140 -16.11 -2.66 -0.05
C PRO A 140 -15.56 -2.56 -1.47
N LEU A 141 -15.00 -1.40 -1.81
CA LEU A 141 -14.30 -1.21 -3.07
C LEU A 141 -12.81 -1.51 -2.88
N ASN A 142 -12.28 -2.37 -3.75
CA ASN A 142 -10.85 -2.64 -3.81
C ASN A 142 -10.29 -2.14 -5.13
N THR A 143 -9.14 -1.50 -5.09
CA THR A 143 -8.42 -1.05 -6.27
C THR A 143 -7.51 -2.17 -6.80
N THR A 144 -7.08 -2.02 -8.03
CA THR A 144 -5.96 -2.80 -8.59
C THR A 144 -4.68 -1.96 -8.55
N VAL A 145 -3.52 -2.60 -8.69
CA VAL A 145 -2.24 -1.89 -8.87
C VAL A 145 -2.30 -0.93 -10.08
N GLY A 146 -3.03 -1.31 -11.13
CA GLY A 146 -3.29 -0.46 -12.28
C GLY A 146 -4.09 0.80 -11.93
N ASP A 147 -5.04 0.70 -11.03
CA ASP A 147 -5.79 1.86 -10.53
C ASP A 147 -4.91 2.74 -9.64
N GLU A 148 -4.11 2.14 -8.76
CA GLU A 148 -3.15 2.89 -7.92
C GLU A 148 -2.21 3.76 -8.77
N ARG A 149 -1.74 3.27 -9.93
CA ARG A 149 -0.91 4.05 -10.86
C ARG A 149 -1.62 5.25 -11.47
N LYS A 150 -2.95 5.28 -11.50
CA LYS A 150 -3.73 6.40 -12.07
C LYS A 150 -3.95 7.53 -11.09
N PHE A 151 -4.13 7.21 -9.80
CA PHE A 151 -4.52 8.23 -8.83
C PHE A 151 -3.77 8.22 -7.49
N ASN A 152 -3.08 7.13 -7.10
CA ASN A 152 -2.32 7.17 -5.85
C ASN A 152 -1.12 8.10 -5.98
N THR A 153 -1.08 9.18 -5.21
CA THR A 153 -0.01 10.18 -5.26
C THR A 153 1.37 9.56 -5.00
N PHE A 154 1.43 8.51 -4.17
CA PHE A 154 2.67 7.80 -3.84
C PHE A 154 3.15 6.85 -4.93
N PHE A 155 2.33 6.56 -5.94
CA PHE A 155 2.70 5.84 -7.17
C PHE A 155 3.06 6.77 -8.33
N ARG A 156 2.86 8.10 -8.17
CA ARG A 156 2.93 9.09 -9.24
C ARG A 156 3.96 10.19 -8.97
N LEU A 157 5.07 9.82 -8.33
CA LEU A 157 6.11 10.73 -7.86
C LEU A 157 6.77 11.56 -8.98
N GLY A 158 6.70 11.12 -10.24
CA GLY A 158 7.15 11.87 -11.41
C GLY A 158 6.19 12.96 -11.89
N ASN A 159 4.96 13.03 -11.34
CA ASN A 159 3.96 14.00 -11.75
C ASN A 159 4.35 15.43 -11.32
N LYS A 160 4.38 16.38 -12.26
CA LYS A 160 4.80 17.76 -11.98
C LYS A 160 3.87 18.49 -11.01
N THR A 161 2.57 18.25 -11.08
CA THR A 161 1.59 18.88 -10.17
C THR A 161 1.83 18.43 -8.74
N ILE A 162 2.07 17.12 -8.53
CA ILE A 162 2.41 16.55 -7.22
C ILE A 162 3.71 17.17 -6.70
N ARG A 163 4.78 17.18 -7.53
CA ARG A 163 6.08 17.75 -7.15
C ARG A 163 5.98 19.23 -6.76
N ASN A 164 5.22 20.00 -7.52
CA ASN A 164 4.97 21.41 -7.23
C ASN A 164 4.22 21.57 -5.89
N ALA A 165 3.24 20.72 -5.61
CA ALA A 165 2.43 20.81 -4.40
C ALA A 165 3.23 20.51 -3.11
N VAL A 166 4.40 19.85 -3.21
CA VAL A 166 5.28 19.52 -2.08
C VAL A 166 6.65 20.19 -2.19
N ASP A 167 6.81 21.20 -3.06
CA ASP A 167 8.05 21.98 -3.27
C ASP A 167 9.30 21.12 -3.62
N CYS A 168 9.08 20.01 -4.35
CA CYS A 168 10.11 19.03 -4.72
C CYS A 168 10.33 18.96 -6.24
N HIS A 169 10.49 20.08 -6.93
CA HIS A 169 10.51 20.20 -8.39
C HIS A 169 11.54 19.27 -9.07
N ASP A 170 12.79 19.31 -8.63
CA ASP A 170 13.91 18.54 -9.20
C ASP A 170 14.49 17.51 -8.21
N SER A 171 13.76 17.18 -7.16
CA SER A 171 14.21 16.24 -6.13
C SER A 171 14.14 14.79 -6.61
N ALA A 172 14.87 13.88 -5.95
CA ALA A 172 14.71 12.45 -6.17
C ALA A 172 13.31 11.97 -5.74
N ASP A 173 12.79 10.92 -6.36
CA ASP A 173 11.47 10.36 -6.05
C ASP A 173 11.29 10.03 -4.55
N LYS A 174 12.36 9.56 -3.91
CA LYS A 174 12.37 9.32 -2.46
C LYS A 174 12.01 10.58 -1.66
N ASP A 175 12.58 11.72 -2.04
CA ASP A 175 12.37 12.98 -1.31
C ASP A 175 10.94 13.50 -1.53
N VAL A 176 10.41 13.32 -2.76
CA VAL A 176 8.99 13.59 -3.08
C VAL A 176 8.07 12.71 -2.22
N PHE A 177 8.37 11.42 -2.10
CA PHE A 177 7.58 10.50 -1.29
C PHE A 177 7.56 10.90 0.19
N VAL A 178 8.74 11.24 0.75
CA VAL A 178 8.87 11.67 2.16
C VAL A 178 8.11 12.98 2.40
N ALA A 179 8.20 13.94 1.47
CA ALA A 179 7.46 15.20 1.54
C ALA A 179 5.93 14.97 1.46
N LEU A 180 5.48 14.09 0.56
CA LEU A 180 4.08 13.67 0.47
C LEU A 180 3.58 13.02 1.77
N ARG A 181 4.39 12.13 2.37
CA ARG A 181 4.02 11.47 3.63
C ARG A 181 3.87 12.51 4.75
N SER A 182 4.84 13.41 4.89
CA SER A 182 4.76 14.51 5.85
C SER A 182 3.52 15.39 5.62
N ARG A 183 3.22 15.71 4.36
CA ARG A 183 2.03 16.51 4.02
C ARG A 183 0.75 15.78 4.39
N ARG A 184 0.66 14.45 4.09
CA ARG A 184 -0.52 13.65 4.40
C ARG A 184 -0.73 13.46 5.91
N ASP A 185 0.34 13.45 6.69
CA ASP A 185 0.27 13.35 8.16
C ASP A 185 -0.29 14.62 8.81
N ASN A 186 -0.23 15.76 8.11
CA ASN A 186 -0.70 17.07 8.58
C ASN A 186 -1.96 17.56 7.84
N TRP A 187 -2.54 16.71 6.98
CA TRP A 187 -3.77 17.01 6.20
C TRP A 187 -5.01 16.41 6.91
#